data_d93de1a402a4ac0c22631f806c5684b3
#
_entry.id   d93de1a402a4ac0c22631f806c5684b3
#
_cell.length_a   1.000
_cell.length_b   1.000
_cell.length_c   1.000
_cell.angle_alpha   90.00
_cell.angle_beta   90.00
_cell.angle_gamma   90.00
#
_symmetry.space_group_name_H-M   'P 1'
#
loop_
_entity.id
_entity.type
_entity.pdbx_description
1 polymer ?
#
loop_
_entity_poly.entity_id
_entity_poly.type
_entity_poly.pdbx_seq_one_letter_code
_entity_poly.pdbx_strand_id
1 'polypeptide(L)'
;GGYSGRTPGGKAQRVEVPPVPGPVGIPGPWEVRFPAGWNAPERIVLEKLISWPESADPGVRYFSGTAAYTASFDLAPDLVQPGIDLVLDLGKVAVMAEVSVNGRDLGVLWKAPYRVDLAGAAQAGRNLIEIRVTNLWPNRLIGDARLPEDCEWDGDHLKRWPDWVREGKPSPAGRLTFTTWRHWRAGSTLLESGLLGPVTVFPARRRSVRVR
;
A
#
# COMPACT_ATOMS: atom_id res chain seq x y z
N GLY A 1 9.71 -11.06 -29.10
CA GLY A 1 9.59 -12.51 -28.98
C GLY A 1 8.50 -13.06 -29.88
N GLY A 2 8.68 -14.32 -30.33
CA GLY A 2 7.69 -15.05 -31.15
C GLY A 2 6.82 -15.93 -30.22
N TYR A 3 5.51 -15.83 -30.39
CA TYR A 3 4.52 -16.65 -29.69
C TYR A 3 3.76 -17.51 -30.69
N SER A 4 3.56 -18.78 -30.37
CA SER A 4 2.77 -19.68 -31.20
C SER A 4 1.58 -20.21 -30.39
N GLY A 5 0.42 -20.19 -31.00
CA GLY A 5 -0.81 -20.75 -30.45
C GLY A 5 -1.49 -21.65 -31.46
N ARG A 6 -2.26 -22.65 -31.02
CA ARG A 6 -3.15 -23.44 -31.86
C ARG A 6 -4.60 -23.02 -31.61
N THR A 7 -5.35 -22.88 -32.70
CA THR A 7 -6.80 -22.65 -32.62
C THR A 7 -7.48 -23.97 -32.27
N PRO A 8 -8.73 -23.95 -31.76
CA PRO A 8 -9.55 -25.16 -31.54
C PRO A 8 -9.66 -26.02 -32.83
N GLY A 9 -9.57 -25.43 -34.02
CA GLY A 9 -9.56 -26.13 -35.30
C GLY A 9 -8.17 -26.64 -35.74
N GLY A 10 -7.14 -26.64 -34.85
CA GLY A 10 -5.84 -27.22 -35.09
C GLY A 10 -4.85 -26.36 -35.89
N LYS A 11 -5.26 -25.20 -36.42
CA LYS A 11 -4.36 -24.30 -37.17
C LYS A 11 -3.34 -23.65 -36.21
N ALA A 12 -2.05 -23.77 -36.55
CA ALA A 12 -1.00 -23.06 -35.85
C ALA A 12 -0.94 -21.61 -36.34
N GLN A 13 -0.86 -20.66 -35.36
CA GLN A 13 -0.66 -19.25 -35.66
C GLN A 13 0.54 -18.73 -34.87
N ARG A 14 1.47 -18.10 -35.57
CA ARG A 14 2.64 -17.45 -34.98
C ARG A 14 2.46 -15.94 -34.98
N VAL A 15 2.72 -15.33 -33.86
CA VAL A 15 2.66 -13.87 -33.67
C VAL A 15 4.02 -13.39 -33.19
N GLU A 16 4.60 -12.44 -33.90
CA GLU A 16 5.80 -11.76 -33.44
C GLU A 16 5.43 -10.47 -32.70
N VAL A 17 5.94 -10.37 -31.48
CA VAL A 17 5.80 -9.17 -30.66
C VAL A 17 7.16 -8.49 -30.60
N PRO A 18 7.27 -7.23 -31.06
CA PRO A 18 8.49 -6.46 -30.94
C PRO A 18 8.93 -6.37 -29.46
N PRO A 19 10.23 -6.22 -29.19
CA PRO A 19 10.71 -5.96 -27.84
C PRO A 19 10.00 -4.75 -27.20
N VAL A 20 9.80 -4.80 -25.92
CA VAL A 20 9.40 -3.63 -25.11
C VAL A 20 10.60 -3.17 -24.30
N PRO A 21 10.70 -1.87 -23.97
CA PRO A 21 11.70 -1.40 -23.03
C PRO A 21 11.64 -2.13 -21.68
N GLY A 22 12.71 -2.08 -20.92
CA GLY A 22 12.75 -2.70 -19.60
C GLY A 22 11.82 -2.02 -18.59
N PRO A 23 11.55 -2.69 -17.46
CA PRO A 23 10.76 -2.11 -16.37
C PRO A 23 11.48 -0.93 -15.72
N VAL A 24 10.71 0.03 -15.20
CA VAL A 24 11.21 1.21 -14.50
C VAL A 24 10.87 1.09 -13.02
N GLY A 25 11.89 0.96 -12.16
CA GLY A 25 11.72 0.96 -10.71
C GLY A 25 11.46 2.36 -10.17
N ILE A 26 10.70 2.45 -9.08
CA ILE A 26 10.48 3.67 -8.32
C ILE A 26 11.09 3.46 -6.91
N PRO A 27 12.41 3.63 -6.76
CA PRO A 27 13.10 3.28 -5.52
C PRO A 27 12.82 4.25 -4.37
N GLY A 28 12.43 5.47 -4.65
CA GLY A 28 12.29 6.56 -3.70
C GLY A 28 13.27 7.72 -4.00
N PRO A 29 13.49 8.66 -3.05
CA PRO A 29 12.91 8.64 -1.70
C PRO A 29 11.39 8.78 -1.69
N TRP A 30 10.75 8.23 -0.67
CA TRP A 30 9.31 8.31 -0.46
C TRP A 30 9.00 9.26 0.70
N GLU A 31 8.26 10.30 0.45
CA GLU A 31 7.64 11.09 1.51
C GLU A 31 6.40 10.35 1.99
N VAL A 32 6.29 10.13 3.31
CA VAL A 32 5.14 9.46 3.91
C VAL A 32 4.47 10.40 4.90
N ARG A 33 3.18 10.65 4.73
CA ARG A 33 2.37 11.50 5.59
C ARG A 33 1.36 10.66 6.38
N PHE A 34 1.31 10.92 7.69
CA PHE A 34 0.37 10.32 8.61
C PHE A 34 -0.70 11.35 9.01
N PRO A 35 -1.94 10.90 9.26
CA PRO A 35 -2.98 11.81 9.75
C PRO A 35 -2.66 12.30 11.17
N ALA A 36 -3.09 13.52 11.48
CA ALA A 36 -2.98 14.08 12.82
C ALA A 36 -3.77 13.25 13.86
N GLY A 37 -3.35 13.31 15.12
CA GLY A 37 -4.06 12.66 16.23
C GLY A 37 -3.72 11.18 16.46
N TRP A 38 -2.74 10.62 15.73
CA TRP A 38 -2.35 9.21 15.84
C TRP A 38 -0.97 9.00 16.48
N ASN A 39 -0.42 10.02 17.14
CA ASN A 39 0.91 10.01 17.74
C ASN A 39 2.07 9.65 16.78
N ALA A 40 1.81 9.64 15.49
CA ALA A 40 2.82 9.55 14.46
C ALA A 40 3.28 10.95 14.03
N PRO A 41 4.53 11.14 13.60
CA PRO A 41 4.96 12.39 13.00
C PRO A 41 4.11 12.69 11.75
N GLU A 42 3.80 13.96 11.51
CA GLU A 42 3.01 14.35 10.32
C GLU A 42 3.64 13.85 9.03
N ARG A 43 4.98 13.85 8.99
CA ARG A 43 5.75 13.49 7.80
C ARG A 43 7.07 12.82 8.17
N ILE A 44 7.41 11.78 7.40
CA ILE A 44 8.75 11.17 7.38
C ILE A 44 9.22 11.02 5.94
N VAL A 45 10.52 10.81 5.76
CA VAL A 45 11.10 10.42 4.47
C VAL A 45 11.73 9.06 4.61
N LEU A 46 11.38 8.15 3.71
CA LEU A 46 11.95 6.81 3.62
C LEU A 46 12.84 6.72 2.39
N GLU A 47 14.14 6.56 2.59
CA GLU A 47 15.10 6.29 1.51
C GLU A 47 14.84 4.93 0.85
N LYS A 48 14.32 3.99 1.64
CA LYS A 48 13.87 2.67 1.20
C LYS A 48 12.53 2.35 1.86
N LEU A 49 11.68 1.65 1.14
CA LEU A 49 10.44 1.12 1.70
C LEU A 49 10.76 0.09 2.79
N ILE A 50 10.16 0.28 3.95
CA ILE A 50 10.25 -0.61 5.11
C ILE A 50 8.86 -0.86 5.66
N SER A 51 8.72 -1.94 6.42
CA SER A 51 7.51 -2.14 7.22
C SER A 51 7.47 -1.11 8.37
N TRP A 52 6.30 -0.51 8.65
CA TRP A 52 6.15 0.46 9.74
C TRP A 52 6.63 -0.08 11.11
N PRO A 53 6.39 -1.36 11.47
CA PRO A 53 7.00 -1.99 12.65
C PRO A 53 8.53 -1.91 12.78
N GLU A 54 9.25 -1.72 11.68
CA GLU A 54 10.71 -1.59 11.68
C GLU A 54 11.17 -0.17 12.01
N SER A 55 10.25 0.81 12.03
CA SER A 55 10.58 2.19 12.38
C SER A 55 11.09 2.32 13.81
N ALA A 56 12.08 3.20 14.00
CA ALA A 56 12.53 3.60 15.33
C ALA A 56 11.49 4.48 16.06
N ASP A 57 10.68 5.24 15.30
CA ASP A 57 9.63 6.09 15.85
C ASP A 57 8.43 5.23 16.32
N PRO A 58 8.05 5.28 17.61
CA PRO A 58 6.96 4.46 18.14
C PRO A 58 5.59 4.84 17.54
N GLY A 59 5.39 6.09 17.15
CA GLY A 59 4.16 6.53 16.50
C GLY A 59 3.96 5.88 15.14
N VAL A 60 5.04 5.69 14.38
CA VAL A 60 5.05 4.95 13.10
C VAL A 60 4.98 3.45 13.35
N ARG A 61 5.79 2.94 14.29
CA ARG A 61 5.88 1.50 14.60
C ARG A 61 4.51 0.89 14.94
N TYR A 62 3.71 1.60 15.71
CA TYR A 62 2.39 1.15 16.16
C TYR A 62 1.24 1.81 15.40
N PHE A 63 1.52 2.45 14.25
CA PHE A 63 0.48 3.11 13.50
C PHE A 63 -0.51 2.11 12.92
N SER A 64 -1.80 2.45 13.01
CA SER A 64 -2.88 1.80 12.30
C SER A 64 -3.79 2.86 11.70
N GLY A 65 -4.10 2.71 10.41
CA GLY A 65 -4.85 3.70 9.65
C GLY A 65 -4.30 3.84 8.24
N THR A 66 -4.55 4.98 7.61
CA THR A 66 -4.11 5.28 6.25
C THR A 66 -2.96 6.28 6.28
N ALA A 67 -1.83 5.93 5.65
CA ALA A 67 -0.74 6.87 5.39
C ALA A 67 -0.54 7.05 3.89
N ALA A 68 -0.20 8.28 3.46
CA ALA A 68 0.01 8.63 2.07
C ALA A 68 1.50 8.65 1.74
N TYR A 69 1.90 7.85 0.76
CA TYR A 69 3.24 7.78 0.20
C TYR A 69 3.29 8.59 -1.09
N THR A 70 4.24 9.50 -1.22
CA THR A 70 4.47 10.25 -2.46
C THR A 70 5.90 10.10 -2.94
N ALA A 71 6.05 9.94 -4.25
CA ALA A 71 7.35 9.95 -4.92
C ALA A 71 7.22 10.49 -6.33
N SER A 72 8.34 10.88 -6.95
CA SER A 72 8.38 11.19 -8.38
C SER A 72 9.21 10.16 -9.12
N PHE A 73 8.85 9.91 -10.38
CA PHE A 73 9.57 9.02 -11.26
C PHE A 73 9.52 9.53 -12.69
N ASP A 74 10.51 9.18 -13.49
CA ASP A 74 10.63 9.61 -14.87
C ASP A 74 10.38 8.44 -15.83
N LEU A 75 9.63 8.71 -16.91
CA LEU A 75 9.41 7.77 -18.00
C LEU A 75 10.05 8.29 -19.27
N ALA A 76 10.86 7.45 -19.92
CA ALA A 76 11.41 7.75 -21.21
C ALA A 76 10.29 7.88 -22.27
N PRO A 77 10.42 8.76 -23.28
CA PRO A 77 9.39 8.97 -24.29
C PRO A 77 8.98 7.72 -25.06
N ASP A 78 9.90 6.75 -25.22
CA ASP A 78 9.64 5.48 -25.89
C ASP A 78 8.74 4.53 -25.10
N LEU A 79 8.56 4.76 -23.79
CA LEU A 79 7.61 4.04 -22.95
C LEU A 79 6.17 4.58 -23.07
N VAL A 80 5.99 5.83 -23.46
CA VAL A 80 4.68 6.50 -23.54
C VAL A 80 4.26 6.67 -25.00
N GLN A 81 4.28 5.57 -25.75
CA GLN A 81 3.93 5.55 -27.19
C GLN A 81 2.68 4.71 -27.44
N PRO A 82 1.93 5.00 -28.51
CA PRO A 82 0.82 4.15 -28.93
C PRO A 82 1.24 2.68 -29.08
N GLY A 83 0.45 1.78 -28.48
CA GLY A 83 0.69 0.34 -28.49
C GLY A 83 1.65 -0.18 -27.41
N ILE A 84 2.04 0.68 -26.46
CA ILE A 84 2.65 0.29 -25.19
C ILE A 84 1.65 0.59 -24.08
N ASP A 85 1.28 -0.44 -23.35
CA ASP A 85 0.53 -0.35 -22.11
C ASP A 85 1.52 -0.27 -20.93
N LEU A 86 1.25 0.54 -19.92
CA LEU A 86 2.07 0.65 -18.72
C LEU A 86 1.30 0.11 -17.53
N VAL A 87 1.85 -0.87 -16.84
CA VAL A 87 1.27 -1.47 -15.64
C VAL A 87 2.14 -1.11 -14.45
N LEU A 88 1.56 -0.42 -13.48
CA LEU A 88 2.18 -0.18 -12.18
C LEU A 88 1.96 -1.41 -11.29
N ASP A 89 3.04 -1.96 -10.77
CA ASP A 89 3.04 -3.02 -9.75
C ASP A 89 3.61 -2.44 -8.46
N LEU A 90 2.82 -2.47 -7.39
CA LEU A 90 3.24 -1.98 -6.08
C LEU A 90 4.09 -3.01 -5.32
N GLY A 91 4.27 -4.22 -5.88
CA GLY A 91 4.89 -5.33 -5.18
C GLY A 91 4.04 -5.78 -3.99
N LYS A 92 4.60 -5.68 -2.78
CA LYS A 92 3.91 -6.06 -1.55
C LYS A 92 3.31 -4.84 -0.86
N VAL A 93 2.04 -4.94 -0.50
CA VAL A 93 1.28 -3.94 0.26
C VAL A 93 0.61 -4.62 1.45
N ALA A 94 0.64 -3.99 2.60
CA ALA A 94 -0.02 -4.48 3.80
C ALA A 94 -0.96 -3.38 4.37
N VAL A 95 -2.26 -3.34 3.99
CA VAL A 95 -3.10 -4.39 3.38
C VAL A 95 -3.73 -3.92 2.07
N MET A 96 -4.12 -2.66 1.96
CA MET A 96 -4.88 -2.07 0.86
C MET A 96 -4.20 -0.78 0.40
N ALA A 97 -4.28 -0.47 -0.88
CA ALA A 97 -3.73 0.75 -1.46
C ALA A 97 -4.73 1.44 -2.38
N GLU A 98 -4.91 2.75 -2.21
CA GLU A 98 -5.50 3.65 -3.20
C GLU A 98 -4.35 4.28 -3.99
N VAL A 99 -4.47 4.34 -5.30
CA VAL A 99 -3.37 4.78 -6.17
C VAL A 99 -3.80 5.95 -7.02
N SER A 100 -2.98 6.99 -7.08
CA SER A 100 -3.11 8.06 -8.05
C SER A 100 -1.79 8.40 -8.72
N VAL A 101 -1.84 8.81 -9.99
CA VAL A 101 -0.69 9.27 -10.75
C VAL A 101 -1.04 10.58 -11.44
N ASN A 102 -0.22 11.61 -11.26
CA ASN A 102 -0.43 12.96 -11.78
C ASN A 102 -1.82 13.53 -11.42
N GLY A 103 -2.32 13.19 -10.21
CA GLY A 103 -3.63 13.62 -9.72
C GLY A 103 -4.81 12.83 -10.29
N ARG A 104 -4.58 11.85 -11.16
CA ARG A 104 -5.62 10.95 -11.67
C ARG A 104 -5.75 9.73 -10.77
N ASP A 105 -6.95 9.52 -10.23
CA ASP A 105 -7.30 8.34 -9.45
C ASP A 105 -7.30 7.08 -10.34
N LEU A 106 -6.62 6.04 -9.90
CA LEU A 106 -6.54 4.73 -10.56
C LEU A 106 -7.29 3.64 -9.79
N GLY A 107 -7.92 4.00 -8.67
CA GLY A 107 -8.75 3.11 -7.87
C GLY A 107 -8.04 2.43 -6.72
N VAL A 108 -8.70 1.43 -6.16
CA VAL A 108 -8.31 0.73 -4.93
C VAL A 108 -7.84 -0.69 -5.23
N LEU A 109 -6.65 -1.01 -4.74
CA LEU A 109 -6.07 -2.35 -4.79
C LEU A 109 -6.16 -2.97 -3.39
N TRP A 110 -7.03 -3.96 -3.21
CA TRP A 110 -7.33 -4.58 -1.90
C TRP A 110 -6.82 -6.01 -1.75
N LYS A 111 -6.24 -6.57 -2.81
CA LYS A 111 -5.61 -7.90 -2.80
C LYS A 111 -4.50 -8.00 -3.84
N ALA A 112 -3.57 -8.91 -3.64
CA ALA A 112 -2.54 -9.24 -4.62
C ALA A 112 -3.13 -9.88 -5.90
N PRO A 113 -2.50 -9.65 -7.07
CA PRO A 113 -1.35 -8.77 -7.27
C PRO A 113 -1.79 -7.30 -7.25
N TYR A 114 -1.00 -6.47 -6.56
CA TYR A 114 -1.28 -5.03 -6.43
C TYR A 114 -0.84 -4.29 -7.70
N ARG A 115 -1.62 -4.44 -8.76
CA ARG A 115 -1.33 -3.92 -10.11
C ARG A 115 -2.46 -3.07 -10.64
N VAL A 116 -2.09 -1.99 -11.32
CA VAL A 116 -3.04 -1.08 -11.99
C VAL A 116 -2.48 -0.60 -13.32
N ASP A 117 -3.36 -0.40 -14.29
CA ASP A 117 -3.01 0.16 -15.60
C ASP A 117 -2.82 1.68 -15.48
N LEU A 118 -1.69 2.19 -15.97
CA LEU A 118 -1.38 3.62 -15.99
C LEU A 118 -1.98 4.37 -17.19
N ALA A 119 -2.81 3.73 -18.01
CA ALA A 119 -3.33 4.29 -19.26
C ALA A 119 -3.89 5.71 -19.10
N GLY A 120 -3.26 6.66 -19.78
CA GLY A 120 -3.65 8.06 -19.79
C GLY A 120 -3.38 8.83 -18.48
N ALA A 121 -2.78 8.21 -17.46
CA ALA A 121 -2.34 8.88 -16.24
C ALA A 121 -0.85 9.25 -16.27
N ALA A 122 -0.03 8.39 -16.89
CA ALA A 122 1.40 8.61 -17.00
C ALA A 122 1.76 9.40 -18.27
N GLN A 123 2.83 10.17 -18.20
CA GLN A 123 3.37 10.97 -19.30
C GLN A 123 4.88 10.76 -19.45
N ALA A 124 5.44 11.14 -20.60
CA ALA A 124 6.88 11.18 -20.79
C ALA A 124 7.51 12.25 -19.87
N GLY A 125 8.70 11.95 -19.33
CA GLY A 125 9.36 12.78 -18.34
C GLY A 125 8.79 12.53 -16.94
N ARG A 126 8.77 13.57 -16.12
CA ARG A 126 8.44 13.49 -14.69
C ARG A 126 6.97 13.22 -14.43
N ASN A 127 6.72 12.24 -13.57
CA ASN A 127 5.42 11.87 -13.04
C ASN A 127 5.44 11.93 -11.51
N LEU A 128 4.30 12.23 -10.90
CA LEU A 128 4.07 12.17 -9.45
C LEU A 128 3.14 11.01 -9.15
N ILE A 129 3.54 10.16 -8.21
CA ILE A 129 2.71 9.07 -7.70
C ILE A 129 2.31 9.34 -6.25
N GLU A 130 1.07 9.09 -5.91
CA GLU A 130 0.58 9.00 -4.54
C GLU A 130 -0.07 7.63 -4.31
N ILE A 131 0.34 6.97 -3.23
CA ILE A 131 -0.19 5.66 -2.81
C ILE A 131 -0.64 5.79 -1.35
N ARG A 132 -1.94 5.69 -1.11
CA ARG A 132 -2.51 5.74 0.23
C ARG A 132 -2.69 4.32 0.74
N VAL A 133 -1.85 3.92 1.68
CA VAL A 133 -1.87 2.56 2.23
C VAL A 133 -2.61 2.52 3.54
N THR A 134 -3.59 1.62 3.63
CA THR A 134 -4.35 1.35 4.85
C THR A 134 -3.99 -0.04 5.38
N ASN A 135 -3.59 -0.11 6.65
CA ASN A 135 -3.30 -1.35 7.35
C ASN A 135 -4.43 -1.78 8.29
N LEU A 136 -4.20 -2.80 9.10
CA LEU A 136 -5.13 -3.32 10.10
C LEU A 136 -4.87 -2.72 11.50
N TRP A 137 -5.86 -2.81 12.40
CA TRP A 137 -5.83 -2.29 13.76
C TRP A 137 -4.83 -2.94 14.74
N PRO A 138 -4.39 -4.22 14.60
CA PRO A 138 -3.61 -4.92 15.62
C PRO A 138 -2.39 -4.16 16.14
N ASN A 139 -1.62 -3.51 15.25
CA ASN A 139 -0.41 -2.80 15.68
C ASN A 139 -0.71 -1.64 16.64
N ARG A 140 -1.81 -0.92 16.41
CA ARG A 140 -2.22 0.13 17.35
C ARG A 140 -2.71 -0.45 18.66
N LEU A 141 -3.49 -1.53 18.62
CA LEU A 141 -3.95 -2.22 19.84
C LEU A 141 -2.78 -2.73 20.69
N ILE A 142 -1.74 -3.29 20.04
CA ILE A 142 -0.49 -3.74 20.69
C ILE A 142 0.25 -2.53 21.30
N GLY A 143 0.32 -1.42 20.57
CA GLY A 143 0.93 -0.18 21.05
C GLY A 143 0.21 0.36 22.28
N ASP A 144 -1.11 0.42 22.24
CA ASP A 144 -1.93 0.90 23.35
C ASP A 144 -1.91 -0.05 24.56
N ALA A 145 -1.73 -1.36 24.35
CA ALA A 145 -1.57 -2.33 25.43
C ALA A 145 -0.27 -2.14 26.25
N ARG A 146 0.65 -1.27 25.80
CA ARG A 146 1.87 -0.91 26.53
C ARG A 146 1.67 0.28 27.49
N LEU A 147 0.57 0.98 27.35
CA LEU A 147 0.19 2.12 28.20
C LEU A 147 -0.38 1.62 29.55
N PRO A 148 -0.40 2.48 30.59
CA PRO A 148 -1.05 2.14 31.85
C PRO A 148 -2.49 1.65 31.65
N GLU A 149 -2.90 0.71 32.49
CA GLU A 149 -4.26 0.16 32.41
C GLU A 149 -5.30 1.18 32.85
N ASP A 150 -6.28 1.42 32.02
CA ASP A 150 -7.40 2.34 32.22
C ASP A 150 -8.79 1.69 32.03
N CYS A 151 -8.79 0.35 31.97
CA CYS A 151 -9.97 -0.48 31.87
C CYS A 151 -9.96 -1.58 32.94
N GLU A 152 -11.13 -2.02 33.42
CA GLU A 152 -11.24 -3.17 34.28
C GLU A 152 -11.57 -4.42 33.46
N TRP A 153 -10.82 -5.50 33.71
CA TRP A 153 -10.94 -6.75 32.97
C TRP A 153 -11.35 -7.90 33.87
N ASP A 154 -12.12 -8.84 33.32
CA ASP A 154 -12.38 -10.17 33.85
C ASP A 154 -11.81 -11.18 32.85
N GLY A 155 -10.61 -11.68 33.15
CA GLY A 155 -9.82 -12.42 32.15
C GLY A 155 -9.48 -11.54 30.94
N ASP A 156 -9.96 -11.95 29.77
CA ASP A 156 -9.78 -11.24 28.51
C ASP A 156 -10.98 -10.35 28.12
N HIS A 157 -12.05 -10.36 28.91
CA HIS A 157 -13.26 -9.59 28.63
C HIS A 157 -13.33 -8.32 29.46
N LEU A 158 -13.85 -7.26 28.88
CA LEU A 158 -14.09 -6.02 29.59
C LEU A 158 -15.15 -6.23 30.66
N LYS A 159 -14.80 -5.97 31.92
CA LYS A 159 -15.70 -6.15 33.08
C LYS A 159 -16.81 -5.10 33.12
N ARG A 160 -16.45 -3.85 32.80
CA ARG A 160 -17.39 -2.73 32.71
C ARG A 160 -16.87 -1.67 31.74
N TRP A 161 -17.79 -0.92 31.13
CA TRP A 161 -17.45 0.20 30.27
C TRP A 161 -16.78 1.31 31.08
N PRO A 162 -15.57 1.75 30.71
CA PRO A 162 -14.88 2.86 31.38
C PRO A 162 -15.68 4.17 31.22
N ASP A 163 -15.61 5.04 32.22
CA ASP A 163 -16.34 6.30 32.19
C ASP A 163 -15.90 7.21 31.03
N TRP A 164 -14.61 7.21 30.70
CA TRP A 164 -14.09 8.00 29.59
C TRP A 164 -14.70 7.57 28.23
N VAL A 165 -14.97 6.27 28.02
CA VAL A 165 -15.66 5.79 26.79
C VAL A 165 -17.13 6.20 26.81
N ARG A 166 -17.82 6.04 27.97
CA ARG A 166 -19.25 6.38 28.10
C ARG A 166 -19.50 7.86 27.90
N GLU A 167 -18.54 8.70 28.29
CA GLU A 167 -18.63 10.16 28.22
C GLU A 167 -18.04 10.73 26.92
N GLY A 168 -17.49 9.87 26.04
CA GLY A 168 -16.84 10.30 24.79
C GLY A 168 -15.57 11.12 25.03
N LYS A 169 -14.90 10.92 26.16
CA LYS A 169 -13.64 11.60 26.52
C LYS A 169 -12.42 10.80 26.02
N PRO A 170 -11.27 11.47 25.83
CA PRO A 170 -10.01 10.77 25.63
C PRO A 170 -9.66 9.83 26.78
N SER A 171 -8.97 8.73 26.48
CA SER A 171 -8.41 7.84 27.50
C SER A 171 -7.45 8.59 28.43
N PRO A 172 -7.56 8.44 29.75
CA PRO A 172 -6.63 9.04 30.71
C PRO A 172 -5.21 8.46 30.59
N ALA A 173 -5.06 7.26 30.02
CA ALA A 173 -3.78 6.63 29.74
C ALA A 173 -3.21 7.04 28.37
N GLY A 174 -3.95 7.80 27.56
CA GLY A 174 -3.53 8.21 26.22
C GLY A 174 -3.72 7.14 25.14
N ARG A 175 -4.56 6.14 25.36
CA ARG A 175 -4.95 5.15 24.33
C ARG A 175 -5.70 5.84 23.19
N LEU A 176 -5.41 5.41 21.98
CA LEU A 176 -6.12 5.84 20.79
C LEU A 176 -7.23 4.86 20.38
N THR A 177 -7.20 3.65 20.92
CA THR A 177 -8.17 2.60 20.61
C THR A 177 -8.89 2.10 21.85
N PHE A 178 -10.07 1.53 21.63
CA PHE A 178 -10.84 0.84 22.66
C PHE A 178 -11.29 -0.51 22.15
N THR A 179 -11.25 -1.53 23.01
CA THR A 179 -11.74 -2.87 22.70
C THR A 179 -12.40 -3.49 23.93
N THR A 180 -13.40 -4.32 23.71
CA THR A 180 -14.10 -5.05 24.77
C THR A 180 -13.51 -6.44 25.01
N TRP A 181 -12.54 -6.85 24.18
CA TRP A 181 -11.85 -8.12 24.30
C TRP A 181 -10.34 -7.95 24.09
N ARG A 182 -9.55 -8.42 25.07
CA ARG A 182 -8.09 -8.27 25.09
C ARG A 182 -7.40 -9.38 24.28
N HIS A 183 -7.57 -9.36 22.96
CA HIS A 183 -6.91 -10.32 22.06
C HIS A 183 -5.42 -9.99 21.87
N TRP A 184 -5.09 -8.71 21.71
CA TRP A 184 -3.74 -8.23 21.50
C TRP A 184 -3.13 -7.71 22.82
N ARG A 185 -1.87 -8.11 23.10
CA ARG A 185 -1.14 -7.75 24.31
C ARG A 185 0.14 -7.01 23.95
N ALA A 186 0.75 -6.32 24.91
CA ALA A 186 2.01 -5.57 24.73
C ALA A 186 3.17 -6.38 24.13
N GLY A 187 3.20 -7.70 24.37
CA GLY A 187 4.21 -8.62 23.84
C GLY A 187 3.80 -9.34 22.56
N SER A 188 2.64 -9.05 21.99
CA SER A 188 2.21 -9.65 20.72
C SER A 188 3.10 -9.21 19.57
N THR A 189 3.30 -10.10 18.59
CA THR A 189 4.07 -9.80 17.37
C THR A 189 3.33 -8.78 16.53
N LEU A 190 4.04 -7.72 16.11
CA LEU A 190 3.51 -6.72 15.18
C LEU A 190 3.32 -7.32 13.79
N LEU A 191 2.25 -6.92 13.13
CA LEU A 191 1.97 -7.30 11.75
C LEU A 191 2.71 -6.37 10.80
N GLU A 192 3.24 -6.91 9.70
CA GLU A 192 3.76 -6.08 8.62
C GLU A 192 2.73 -5.03 8.20
N SER A 193 3.19 -3.82 7.90
CA SER A 193 2.33 -2.69 7.59
C SER A 193 3.01 -1.71 6.65
N GLY A 194 2.22 -1.09 5.78
CA GLY A 194 2.69 -0.08 4.85
C GLY A 194 2.95 -0.60 3.45
N LEU A 195 3.61 0.23 2.64
CA LEU A 195 4.10 -0.12 1.31
C LEU A 195 5.48 -0.74 1.44
N LEU A 196 5.62 -1.99 1.01
CA LEU A 196 6.89 -2.73 1.11
C LEU A 196 7.60 -2.86 -0.25
N GLY A 197 6.86 -2.69 -1.36
CA GLY A 197 7.42 -2.73 -2.70
C GLY A 197 7.90 -4.11 -3.17
N PRO A 198 8.83 -4.15 -4.15
CA PRO A 198 9.31 -3.00 -4.92
C PRO A 198 8.22 -2.41 -5.82
N VAL A 199 8.19 -1.09 -5.94
CA VAL A 199 7.27 -0.38 -6.85
C VAL A 199 7.91 -0.28 -8.21
N THR A 200 7.21 -0.75 -9.25
CA THR A 200 7.79 -0.87 -10.59
C THR A 200 6.74 -0.62 -11.66
N VAL A 201 7.10 0.11 -12.69
CA VAL A 201 6.31 0.27 -13.92
C VAL A 201 6.78 -0.74 -14.96
N PHE A 202 5.88 -1.61 -15.40
CA PHE A 202 6.14 -2.61 -16.42
C PHE A 202 5.50 -2.18 -17.76
N PRO A 203 6.30 -1.96 -18.81
CA PRO A 203 5.77 -1.80 -20.16
C PRO A 203 5.30 -3.13 -20.72
N ALA A 204 4.17 -3.12 -21.39
CA ALA A 204 3.59 -4.29 -22.05
C ALA A 204 3.10 -3.93 -23.46
N ARG A 205 3.07 -4.89 -24.37
CA ARG A 205 2.42 -4.74 -25.67
C ARG A 205 1.24 -5.69 -25.78
N ARG A 206 0.09 -5.14 -26.10
CA ARG A 206 -1.10 -5.95 -26.41
C ARG A 206 -1.19 -6.19 -27.90
N ARG A 207 -1.33 -7.45 -28.28
CA ARG A 207 -1.59 -7.86 -29.66
C ARG A 207 -2.87 -8.68 -29.73
N SER A 208 -3.80 -8.22 -30.52
CA SER A 208 -5.01 -8.99 -30.81
C SER A 208 -4.77 -9.86 -32.04
N VAL A 209 -5.09 -11.13 -31.92
CA VAL A 209 -4.98 -12.11 -33.01
C VAL A 209 -6.38 -12.55 -33.37
N ARG A 210 -6.81 -12.30 -34.62
CA ARG A 210 -8.08 -12.84 -35.12
C ARG A 210 -7.88 -14.30 -35.48
N VAL A 211 -8.54 -15.17 -34.77
CA VAL A 211 -8.65 -16.59 -35.10
C VAL A 211 -9.75 -16.70 -36.16
N ARG A 212 -9.37 -16.98 -37.41
CA ARG A 212 -10.28 -17.32 -38.52
C ARG A 212 -10.40 -18.80 -38.71
#